data_ed8e02446afb5168e9228752213045d4
#
_entry.id   ed8e02446afb5168e9228752213045d4
#
_cell.length_a   1.000
_cell.length_b   1.000
_cell.length_c   1.000
_cell.angle_alpha   90.00
_cell.angle_beta   90.00
_cell.angle_gamma   90.00
#
_symmetry.space_group_name_H-M   'P 1'
#
loop_
_entity.id
_entity.type
_entity.pdbx_description
1 polymer ?
#
loop_
_entity_poly.entity_id
_entity_poly.type
_entity_poly.pdbx_seq_one_letter_code
_entity_poly.pdbx_strand_id
1 'polypeptide(L)'
;INIASLATLFITPMSTLFLPVYWTVPVGFLIANIMLLKHWWDTSQTNREIFGGLILLSIYWLMWYFGVREFQAYAHALVGLMALYAYARNQIGDFDQSNIYVIFALGVATGPLAIQALSSSSGGIYGWWLILEQIFILILGVSINNKIMIKLGLFVSVAAVLYQLRGLGWAALAFLALFVISVAIYKINDNSKDS
;
A
#
# COMPACT_ATOMS: atom_id res chain seq x y z
N ILE A 1 27.32 13.43 -5.67
CA ILE A 1 27.23 11.96 -5.60
C ILE A 1 28.60 11.43 -6.00
N ASN A 2 29.24 10.70 -5.10
CA ASN A 2 30.50 10.07 -5.44
C ASN A 2 30.19 8.90 -6.37
N ILE A 3 30.66 8.94 -7.61
CA ILE A 3 30.44 7.91 -8.65
C ILE A 3 30.81 6.52 -8.13
N ALA A 4 31.82 6.44 -7.24
CA ALA A 4 32.21 5.20 -6.57
C ALA A 4 31.08 4.59 -5.70
N SER A 5 30.28 5.42 -5.03
CA SER A 5 29.14 4.94 -4.21
C SER A 5 27.99 4.43 -5.08
N LEU A 6 27.74 5.06 -6.23
CA LEU A 6 26.78 4.57 -7.22
C LEU A 6 27.27 3.26 -7.86
N ALA A 7 28.53 3.18 -8.22
CA ALA A 7 29.11 1.97 -8.80
C ALA A 7 29.02 0.78 -7.83
N THR A 8 29.31 0.98 -6.55
CA THR A 8 29.16 -0.07 -5.52
C THR A 8 27.71 -0.49 -5.36
N LEU A 9 26.75 0.42 -5.45
CA LEU A 9 25.31 0.13 -5.37
C LEU A 9 24.80 -0.74 -6.53
N PHE A 10 25.39 -0.61 -7.73
CA PHE A 10 25.01 -1.40 -8.90
C PHE A 10 25.87 -2.64 -9.13
N ILE A 11 27.16 -2.57 -8.84
CA ILE A 11 28.09 -3.69 -9.09
C ILE A 11 27.89 -4.80 -8.06
N THR A 12 27.60 -4.47 -6.80
CA THR A 12 27.41 -5.48 -5.74
C THR A 12 26.22 -6.42 -6.03
N PRO A 13 25.02 -5.94 -6.40
CA PRO A 13 23.93 -6.85 -6.77
C PRO A 13 24.19 -7.62 -8.06
N MET A 14 24.91 -7.04 -9.04
CA MET A 14 25.24 -7.75 -10.28
C MET A 14 26.27 -8.86 -10.06
N SER A 15 27.27 -8.64 -9.22
CA SER A 15 28.27 -9.68 -8.91
C SER A 15 27.66 -10.88 -8.18
N THR A 16 26.57 -10.69 -7.46
CA THR A 16 25.88 -11.75 -6.71
C THR A 16 24.95 -12.61 -7.57
N LEU A 17 24.57 -12.15 -8.78
CA LEU A 17 23.86 -12.98 -9.76
C LEU A 17 24.72 -14.16 -10.25
N PHE A 18 26.03 -14.08 -10.11
CA PHE A 18 26.98 -15.09 -10.57
C PHE A 18 27.61 -15.93 -9.46
N LEU A 19 27.36 -15.61 -8.19
CA LEU A 19 27.82 -16.38 -7.04
C LEU A 19 26.68 -17.15 -6.40
N PRO A 20 26.88 -18.34 -5.80
CA PRO A 20 25.86 -18.98 -4.98
C PRO A 20 25.52 -18.03 -3.83
N VAL A 21 24.39 -17.38 -3.96
CA VAL A 21 24.03 -16.19 -3.19
C VAL A 21 23.71 -16.57 -1.77
N TYR A 22 24.58 -16.23 -0.88
CA TYR A 22 24.32 -16.23 0.53
C TYR A 22 23.34 -15.08 0.87
N TRP A 23 22.36 -15.35 1.71
CA TRP A 23 21.38 -14.37 2.19
C TRP A 23 22.02 -13.11 2.79
N THR A 24 23.27 -13.19 3.21
CA THR A 24 24.08 -12.08 3.77
C THR A 24 24.26 -10.91 2.80
N VAL A 25 24.27 -11.16 1.50
CA VAL A 25 24.48 -10.11 0.49
C VAL A 25 23.28 -9.19 0.35
N PRO A 26 22.06 -9.70 0.13
CA PRO A 26 20.87 -8.84 0.07
C PRO A 26 20.61 -8.14 1.41
N VAL A 27 20.89 -8.76 2.55
CA VAL A 27 20.80 -8.13 3.87
C VAL A 27 21.85 -7.03 4.02
N GLY A 28 23.10 -7.29 3.66
CA GLY A 28 24.16 -6.29 3.70
C GLY A 28 23.86 -5.09 2.81
N PHE A 29 23.34 -5.34 1.61
CA PHE A 29 22.89 -4.29 0.70
C PHE A 29 21.74 -3.45 1.27
N LEU A 30 20.75 -4.09 1.89
CA LEU A 30 19.64 -3.42 2.55
C LEU A 30 20.13 -2.53 3.70
N ILE A 31 21.00 -3.05 4.57
CA ILE A 31 21.58 -2.29 5.68
C ILE A 31 22.37 -1.09 5.17
N ALA A 32 23.21 -1.27 4.15
CA ALA A 32 23.99 -0.19 3.55
C ALA A 32 23.08 0.91 3.00
N ASN A 33 21.98 0.55 2.31
CA ASN A 33 21.01 1.53 1.80
C ASN A 33 20.30 2.27 2.92
N ILE A 34 19.91 1.59 4.00
CA ILE A 34 19.29 2.24 5.17
C ILE A 34 20.26 3.20 5.85
N MET A 35 21.52 2.83 6.01
CA MET A 35 22.55 3.71 6.59
C MET A 35 22.79 4.95 5.73
N LEU A 36 22.86 4.77 4.42
CA LEU A 36 23.00 5.86 3.48
C LEU A 36 21.77 6.75 3.41
N LEU A 37 20.56 6.20 3.63
CA LEU A 37 19.31 6.94 3.63
C LEU A 37 19.36 8.12 4.61
N LYS A 38 19.89 7.94 5.82
CA LYS A 38 20.02 9.01 6.80
C LYS A 38 20.88 10.15 6.28
N HIS A 39 22.00 9.83 5.63
CA HIS A 39 22.91 10.83 5.04
C HIS A 39 22.27 11.60 3.88
N TRP A 40 21.52 10.89 3.03
CA TRP A 40 20.89 11.47 1.83
C TRP A 40 19.54 12.10 2.10
N TRP A 41 18.89 11.77 3.22
CA TRP A 41 17.60 12.33 3.61
C TRP A 41 17.64 13.86 3.73
N ASP A 42 18.77 14.40 4.14
CA ASP A 42 18.95 15.84 4.37
C ASP A 42 19.38 16.62 3.11
N THR A 43 19.76 15.96 2.02
CA THR A 43 20.40 16.61 0.88
C THR A 43 19.41 17.12 -0.18
N SER A 44 18.56 16.28 -0.70
CA SER A 44 17.52 16.67 -1.68
C SER A 44 16.41 15.63 -1.74
N GLN A 45 15.25 16.10 -2.20
CA GLN A 45 14.08 15.28 -2.33
C GLN A 45 14.23 14.17 -3.37
N THR A 46 14.80 14.48 -4.53
CA THR A 46 15.07 13.49 -5.59
C THR A 46 15.96 12.36 -5.06
N ASN A 47 16.93 12.68 -4.22
CA ASN A 47 17.80 11.68 -3.61
C ASN A 47 17.02 10.74 -2.68
N ARG A 48 16.07 11.27 -1.89
CA ARG A 48 15.21 10.44 -1.01
C ARG A 48 14.39 9.45 -1.81
N GLU A 49 13.80 9.88 -2.92
CA GLU A 49 12.99 9.03 -3.80
C GLU A 49 13.84 7.93 -4.45
N ILE A 50 15.03 8.28 -4.94
CA ILE A 50 15.96 7.30 -5.50
C ILE A 50 16.38 6.26 -4.44
N PHE A 51 16.77 6.71 -3.24
CA PHE A 51 17.17 5.81 -2.17
C PHE A 51 16.03 4.92 -1.68
N GLY A 52 14.82 5.45 -1.56
CA GLY A 52 13.65 4.65 -1.25
C GLY A 52 13.39 3.58 -2.32
N GLY A 53 13.54 3.91 -3.59
CA GLY A 53 13.47 2.95 -4.69
C GLY A 53 14.54 1.84 -4.59
N LEU A 54 15.77 2.18 -4.22
CA LEU A 54 16.85 1.21 -4.01
C LEU A 54 16.59 0.28 -2.81
N ILE A 55 16.01 0.82 -1.73
CA ILE A 55 15.58 0.02 -0.58
C ILE A 55 14.47 -0.95 -1.00
N LEU A 56 13.48 -0.48 -1.77
CA LEU A 56 12.42 -1.34 -2.28
C LEU A 56 12.96 -2.47 -3.17
N LEU A 57 13.91 -2.17 -4.06
CA LEU A 57 14.58 -3.20 -4.87
C LEU A 57 15.31 -4.23 -4.00
N SER A 58 15.95 -3.79 -2.92
CA SER A 58 16.60 -4.68 -1.95
C SER A 58 15.59 -5.59 -1.26
N ILE A 59 14.43 -5.03 -0.86
CA ILE A 59 13.33 -5.78 -0.26
C ILE A 59 12.79 -6.80 -1.26
N TYR A 60 12.55 -6.41 -2.51
CA TYR A 60 12.07 -7.31 -3.56
C TYR A 60 13.05 -8.45 -3.82
N TRP A 61 14.34 -8.17 -3.84
CA TRP A 61 15.34 -9.20 -3.98
C TRP A 61 15.37 -10.17 -2.79
N LEU A 62 15.27 -9.67 -1.55
CA LEU A 62 15.13 -10.51 -0.36
C LEU A 62 13.88 -11.38 -0.42
N MET A 63 12.73 -10.82 -0.80
CA MET A 63 11.48 -11.57 -0.94
C MET A 63 11.63 -12.70 -1.98
N TRP A 64 12.24 -12.38 -3.12
CA TRP A 64 12.53 -13.37 -4.15
C TRP A 64 13.47 -14.46 -3.64
N TYR A 65 14.52 -14.09 -2.93
CA TYR A 65 15.48 -15.02 -2.34
C TYR A 65 14.83 -15.99 -1.34
N PHE A 66 13.95 -15.48 -0.49
CA PHE A 66 13.18 -16.30 0.45
C PHE A 66 12.01 -17.07 -0.18
N GLY A 67 11.90 -17.03 -1.51
CA GLY A 67 10.88 -17.77 -2.24
C GLY A 67 9.47 -17.21 -2.14
N VAL A 68 9.31 -15.95 -1.74
CA VAL A 68 8.00 -15.29 -1.75
C VAL A 68 7.53 -15.18 -3.20
N ARG A 69 6.42 -15.85 -3.53
CA ARG A 69 5.84 -15.89 -4.89
C ARG A 69 4.55 -15.08 -5.00
N GLU A 70 4.01 -14.66 -3.88
CA GLU A 70 2.76 -13.90 -3.83
C GLU A 70 2.98 -12.48 -4.35
N PHE A 71 2.32 -12.14 -5.46
CA PHE A 71 2.41 -10.81 -6.06
C PHE A 71 1.97 -9.70 -5.09
N GLN A 72 0.99 -10.00 -4.24
CA GLN A 72 0.47 -9.07 -3.22
C GLN A 72 1.55 -8.61 -2.24
N ALA A 73 2.48 -9.48 -1.86
CA ALA A 73 3.57 -9.12 -0.96
C ALA A 73 4.46 -8.02 -1.57
N TYR A 74 4.78 -8.13 -2.86
CA TYR A 74 5.54 -7.11 -3.60
C TYR A 74 4.74 -5.80 -3.76
N ALA A 75 3.45 -5.91 -4.05
CA ALA A 75 2.57 -4.74 -4.13
C ALA A 75 2.52 -3.98 -2.80
N HIS A 76 2.36 -4.67 -1.67
CA HIS A 76 2.32 -4.04 -0.35
C HIS A 76 3.65 -3.40 0.06
N ALA A 77 4.79 -3.95 -0.33
CA ALA A 77 6.09 -3.30 -0.11
C ALA A 77 6.17 -1.96 -0.87
N LEU A 78 5.67 -1.90 -2.11
CA LEU A 78 5.58 -0.65 -2.88
C LEU A 78 4.59 0.34 -2.25
N VAL A 79 3.43 -0.14 -1.77
CA VAL A 79 2.46 0.68 -1.04
C VAL A 79 3.09 1.32 0.19
N GLY A 80 3.87 0.55 0.97
CA GLY A 80 4.60 1.07 2.13
C GLY A 80 5.56 2.20 1.75
N LEU A 81 6.32 2.06 0.67
CA LEU A 81 7.20 3.12 0.17
C LEU A 81 6.41 4.36 -0.27
N MET A 82 5.33 4.19 -1.02
CA MET A 82 4.49 5.32 -1.46
C MET A 82 3.84 6.03 -0.27
N ALA A 83 3.42 5.30 0.76
CA ALA A 83 2.89 5.87 1.99
C ALA A 83 3.95 6.70 2.74
N LEU A 84 5.20 6.24 2.79
CA LEU A 84 6.32 7.01 3.36
C LEU A 84 6.58 8.29 2.58
N TYR A 85 6.52 8.25 1.25
CA TYR A 85 6.68 9.45 0.42
C TYR A 85 5.52 10.41 0.61
N ALA A 86 4.28 9.92 0.64
CA ALA A 86 3.11 10.74 0.92
C ALA A 86 3.24 11.45 2.27
N TYR A 87 3.65 10.71 3.31
CA TYR A 87 3.90 11.28 4.62
C TYR A 87 4.99 12.35 4.61
N ALA A 88 6.13 12.07 3.98
CA ALA A 88 7.25 13.02 3.89
C ALA A 88 6.85 14.31 3.15
N ARG A 89 6.05 14.19 2.08
CA ARG A 89 5.52 15.36 1.35
C ARG A 89 4.54 16.17 2.18
N ASN A 90 3.66 15.49 2.89
CA ASN A 90 2.71 16.15 3.78
C ASN A 90 3.41 16.96 4.88
N GLN A 91 4.53 16.46 5.43
CA GLN A 91 5.30 17.14 6.47
C GLN A 91 5.94 18.47 5.98
N ILE A 92 6.27 18.58 4.72
CA ILE A 92 6.82 19.81 4.11
C ILE A 92 5.74 20.71 3.50
N GLY A 93 4.45 20.37 3.64
CA GLY A 93 3.32 21.15 3.14
C GLY A 93 3.03 20.96 1.64
N ASP A 94 3.68 19.99 0.97
CA ASP A 94 3.43 19.66 -0.44
C ASP A 94 2.27 18.65 -0.56
N PHE A 95 1.05 19.17 -0.33
CA PHE A 95 -0.16 18.33 -0.29
C PHE A 95 -0.52 17.73 -1.64
N ASP A 96 -0.22 18.41 -2.75
CA ASP A 96 -0.53 17.92 -4.09
C ASP A 96 0.27 16.66 -4.41
N GLN A 97 1.58 16.70 -4.19
CA GLN A 97 2.43 15.53 -4.38
C GLN A 97 2.10 14.41 -3.38
N SER A 98 1.81 14.76 -2.12
CA SER A 98 1.34 13.79 -1.12
C SER A 98 0.10 13.04 -1.61
N ASN A 99 -0.88 13.74 -2.15
CA ASN A 99 -2.11 13.14 -2.67
C ASN A 99 -1.84 12.22 -3.87
N ILE A 100 -0.91 12.57 -4.76
CA ILE A 100 -0.52 11.72 -5.89
C ILE A 100 0.04 10.39 -5.37
N TYR A 101 0.94 10.42 -4.39
CA TYR A 101 1.48 9.19 -3.78
C TYR A 101 0.40 8.37 -3.08
N VAL A 102 -0.55 9.01 -2.38
CA VAL A 102 -1.69 8.31 -1.77
C VAL A 102 -2.53 7.61 -2.83
N ILE A 103 -2.90 8.30 -3.91
CA ILE A 103 -3.71 7.71 -5.00
C ILE A 103 -2.98 6.53 -5.63
N PHE A 104 -1.68 6.68 -5.89
CA PHE A 104 -0.87 5.60 -6.46
C PHE A 104 -0.77 4.40 -5.52
N ALA A 105 -0.52 4.64 -4.23
CA ALA A 105 -0.49 3.59 -3.21
C ALA A 105 -1.81 2.83 -3.15
N LEU A 106 -2.93 3.53 -3.13
CA LEU A 106 -4.27 2.93 -3.12
C LEU A 106 -4.54 2.12 -4.38
N GLY A 107 -4.13 2.62 -5.55
CA GLY A 107 -4.27 1.88 -6.82
C GLY A 107 -3.47 0.58 -6.84
N VAL A 108 -2.23 0.61 -6.34
CA VAL A 108 -1.36 -0.57 -6.26
C VAL A 108 -1.84 -1.56 -5.20
N ALA A 109 -2.36 -1.09 -4.07
CA ALA A 109 -2.93 -1.95 -3.04
C ALA A 109 -4.18 -2.66 -3.55
N THR A 110 -5.15 -1.89 -4.02
CA THR A 110 -6.50 -2.36 -4.37
C THR A 110 -6.55 -3.10 -5.71
N GLY A 111 -5.81 -2.62 -6.73
CA GLY A 111 -5.94 -3.12 -8.11
C GLY A 111 -5.66 -4.61 -8.26
N PRO A 112 -4.50 -5.12 -7.85
CA PRO A 112 -4.17 -6.53 -7.96
C PRO A 112 -5.12 -7.44 -7.17
N LEU A 113 -5.50 -7.03 -5.95
CA LEU A 113 -6.47 -7.77 -5.13
C LEU A 113 -7.85 -7.82 -5.78
N ALA A 114 -8.30 -6.70 -6.35
CA ALA A 114 -9.58 -6.66 -7.06
C ALA A 114 -9.57 -7.59 -8.28
N ILE A 115 -8.49 -7.59 -9.06
CA ILE A 115 -8.34 -8.49 -10.21
C ILE A 115 -8.38 -9.96 -9.77
N GLN A 116 -7.65 -10.31 -8.71
CA GLN A 116 -7.63 -11.68 -8.17
C GLN A 116 -8.99 -12.08 -7.58
N ALA A 117 -9.66 -11.18 -6.86
CA ALA A 117 -11.00 -11.42 -6.34
C ALA A 117 -12.04 -11.64 -7.45
N LEU A 118 -11.94 -10.86 -8.53
CA LEU A 118 -12.85 -10.98 -9.69
C LEU A 118 -12.56 -12.20 -10.54
N SER A 119 -11.32 -12.63 -10.66
CA SER A 119 -10.92 -13.79 -11.46
C SER A 119 -11.29 -15.13 -10.81
N SER A 120 -11.49 -15.16 -9.50
CA SER A 120 -11.92 -16.35 -8.79
C SER A 120 -13.44 -16.55 -8.91
N SER A 121 -13.89 -17.75 -9.26
CA SER A 121 -15.32 -18.07 -9.46
C SER A 121 -16.21 -17.84 -8.25
N SER A 122 -15.64 -17.82 -7.04
CA SER A 122 -16.35 -17.60 -5.76
C SER A 122 -15.90 -16.35 -5.00
N GLY A 123 -15.10 -15.46 -5.61
CA GLY A 123 -14.46 -14.37 -4.88
C GLY A 123 -13.33 -14.84 -3.97
N GLY A 124 -13.36 -16.09 -3.54
CA GLY A 124 -12.33 -16.77 -2.77
C GLY A 124 -11.77 -15.97 -1.58
N ILE A 125 -10.58 -16.36 -1.14
CA ILE A 125 -9.87 -15.69 -0.05
C ILE A 125 -9.47 -14.24 -0.40
N TYR A 126 -9.20 -13.96 -1.68
CA TYR A 126 -8.79 -12.61 -2.12
C TYR A 126 -9.91 -11.57 -2.01
N GLY A 127 -11.17 -12.00 -2.17
CA GLY A 127 -12.31 -11.11 -1.96
C GLY A 127 -12.46 -10.68 -0.49
N TRP A 128 -12.29 -11.60 0.45
CA TRP A 128 -12.28 -11.27 1.87
C TRP A 128 -11.08 -10.42 2.25
N TRP A 129 -9.91 -10.71 1.67
CA TRP A 129 -8.71 -9.92 1.89
C TRP A 129 -8.87 -8.49 1.38
N LEU A 130 -9.49 -8.31 0.21
CA LEU A 130 -9.83 -7.00 -0.32
C LEU A 130 -10.73 -6.21 0.63
N ILE A 131 -11.78 -6.84 1.17
CA ILE A 131 -12.68 -6.19 2.14
C ILE A 131 -11.92 -5.72 3.38
N LEU A 132 -11.10 -6.59 3.97
CA LEU A 132 -10.31 -6.26 5.17
C LEU A 132 -9.34 -5.10 4.91
N GLU A 133 -8.65 -5.12 3.78
CA GLU A 133 -7.73 -4.06 3.39
C GLU A 133 -8.45 -2.72 3.19
N GLN A 134 -9.62 -2.74 2.54
CA GLN A 134 -10.38 -1.51 2.34
C GLN A 134 -10.96 -0.94 3.63
N ILE A 135 -11.38 -1.79 4.57
CA ILE A 135 -11.79 -1.36 5.92
C ILE A 135 -10.60 -0.70 6.63
N PHE A 136 -9.41 -1.29 6.52
CA PHE A 136 -8.20 -0.71 7.11
C PHE A 136 -7.86 0.66 6.49
N ILE A 137 -7.92 0.77 5.16
CA ILE A 137 -7.73 2.04 4.44
C ILE A 137 -8.76 3.09 4.89
N LEU A 138 -10.03 2.69 5.07
CA LEU A 138 -11.08 3.57 5.54
C LEU A 138 -10.79 4.09 6.96
N ILE A 139 -10.41 3.20 7.88
CA ILE A 139 -10.06 3.56 9.26
C ILE A 139 -8.87 4.53 9.28
N LEU A 140 -7.80 4.23 8.52
CA LEU A 140 -6.66 5.12 8.39
C LEU A 140 -7.09 6.48 7.80
N GLY A 141 -7.89 6.47 6.74
CA GLY A 141 -8.39 7.69 6.11
C GLY A 141 -9.16 8.59 7.09
N VAL A 142 -9.99 8.00 7.94
CA VAL A 142 -10.70 8.72 9.01
C VAL A 142 -9.71 9.26 10.04
N SER A 143 -8.75 8.44 10.48
CA SER A 143 -7.76 8.82 11.51
C SER A 143 -6.88 9.99 11.11
N ILE A 144 -6.49 10.08 9.82
CA ILE A 144 -5.65 11.15 9.27
C ILE A 144 -6.46 12.23 8.54
N ASN A 145 -7.79 12.14 8.57
CA ASN A 145 -8.72 13.05 7.88
C ASN A 145 -8.45 13.17 6.37
N ASN A 146 -8.06 12.08 5.70
CA ASN A 146 -7.81 12.05 4.27
C ASN A 146 -9.06 11.67 3.49
N LYS A 147 -9.69 12.66 2.83
CA LYS A 147 -10.95 12.47 2.09
C LYS A 147 -10.85 11.46 0.94
N ILE A 148 -9.67 11.33 0.30
CA ILE A 148 -9.46 10.39 -0.82
C ILE A 148 -9.51 8.96 -0.29
N MET A 149 -8.78 8.67 0.79
CA MET A 149 -8.77 7.36 1.42
C MET A 149 -10.16 6.96 1.92
N ILE A 150 -10.89 7.90 2.54
CA ILE A 150 -12.26 7.65 3.03
C ILE A 150 -13.19 7.29 1.87
N LYS A 151 -13.22 8.10 0.81
CA LYS A 151 -14.11 7.88 -0.33
C LYS A 151 -13.78 6.57 -1.05
N LEU A 152 -12.51 6.32 -1.32
CA LEU A 152 -12.06 5.14 -2.07
C LEU A 152 -12.25 3.88 -1.22
N GLY A 153 -11.83 3.89 0.03
CA GLY A 153 -12.02 2.79 0.97
C GLY A 153 -13.48 2.41 1.14
N LEU A 154 -14.38 3.41 1.30
CA LEU A 154 -15.82 3.18 1.39
C LEU A 154 -16.39 2.57 0.10
N PHE A 155 -16.09 3.19 -1.05
CA PHE A 155 -16.61 2.74 -2.34
C PHE A 155 -16.19 1.30 -2.67
N VAL A 156 -14.89 1.00 -2.52
CA VAL A 156 -14.36 -0.34 -2.84
C VAL A 156 -14.82 -1.37 -1.81
N SER A 157 -14.93 -1.01 -0.52
CA SER A 157 -15.50 -1.91 0.50
C SER A 157 -16.93 -2.32 0.15
N VAL A 158 -17.78 -1.36 -0.18
CA VAL A 158 -19.17 -1.64 -0.56
C VAL A 158 -19.23 -2.50 -1.81
N ALA A 159 -18.45 -2.16 -2.84
CA ALA A 159 -18.42 -2.95 -4.08
C ALA A 159 -17.92 -4.38 -3.84
N ALA A 160 -16.88 -4.56 -3.03
CA ALA A 160 -16.33 -5.87 -2.70
C ALA A 160 -17.32 -6.72 -1.89
N VAL A 161 -18.01 -6.12 -0.92
CA VAL A 161 -19.07 -6.81 -0.14
C VAL A 161 -20.20 -7.24 -1.05
N LEU A 162 -20.71 -6.34 -1.90
CA LEU A 162 -21.78 -6.67 -2.86
C LEU A 162 -21.37 -7.81 -3.80
N TYR A 163 -20.12 -7.78 -4.27
CA TYR A 163 -19.59 -8.85 -5.11
C TYR A 163 -19.52 -10.19 -4.38
N GLN A 164 -19.07 -10.21 -3.12
CA GLN A 164 -19.02 -11.43 -2.32
C GLN A 164 -20.42 -11.97 -1.99
N LEU A 165 -21.38 -11.08 -1.78
CA LEU A 165 -22.75 -11.45 -1.44
C LEU A 165 -23.60 -11.92 -2.62
N ARG A 166 -23.08 -11.81 -3.86
CA ARG A 166 -23.83 -12.19 -5.07
C ARG A 166 -24.37 -13.63 -5.07
N GLY A 167 -23.74 -14.53 -4.28
CA GLY A 167 -24.17 -15.93 -4.13
C GLY A 167 -25.12 -16.18 -2.95
N LEU A 168 -25.31 -15.20 -2.06
CA LEU A 168 -26.11 -15.34 -0.84
C LEU A 168 -27.57 -14.84 -0.98
N GLY A 169 -27.92 -14.28 -2.14
CA GLY A 169 -29.28 -13.88 -2.45
C GLY A 169 -29.78 -12.63 -1.71
N TRP A 170 -31.08 -12.39 -1.78
CA TRP A 170 -31.76 -11.18 -1.30
C TRP A 170 -31.64 -10.92 0.20
N ALA A 171 -31.44 -11.96 1.01
CA ALA A 171 -31.31 -11.82 2.47
C ALA A 171 -30.07 -10.97 2.85
N ALA A 172 -28.95 -11.18 2.16
CA ALA A 172 -27.72 -10.41 2.40
C ALA A 172 -27.85 -8.95 1.96
N LEU A 173 -28.55 -8.69 0.86
CA LEU A 173 -28.86 -7.33 0.41
C LEU A 173 -29.75 -6.59 1.42
N ALA A 174 -30.74 -7.28 2.02
CA ALA A 174 -31.58 -6.71 3.06
C ALA A 174 -30.77 -6.35 4.32
N PHE A 175 -29.85 -7.20 4.75
CA PHE A 175 -28.97 -6.90 5.88
C PHE A 175 -28.06 -5.69 5.61
N LEU A 176 -27.48 -5.60 4.40
CA LEU A 176 -26.65 -4.46 4.01
C LEU A 176 -27.46 -3.16 3.98
N ALA A 177 -28.67 -3.21 3.43
CA ALA A 177 -29.58 -2.06 3.41
C ALA A 177 -29.93 -1.58 4.83
N LEU A 178 -30.25 -2.50 5.74
CA LEU A 178 -30.51 -2.17 7.14
C LEU A 178 -29.30 -1.54 7.83
N PHE A 179 -28.09 -2.04 7.56
CA PHE A 179 -26.87 -1.48 8.10
C PHE A 179 -26.64 -0.04 7.63
N VAL A 180 -26.76 0.21 6.32
CA VAL A 180 -26.61 1.55 5.74
C VAL A 180 -27.65 2.52 6.29
N ILE A 181 -28.92 2.08 6.43
CA ILE A 181 -29.99 2.88 7.01
C ILE A 181 -29.68 3.20 8.48
N SER A 182 -29.20 2.23 9.25
CA SER A 182 -28.83 2.44 10.66
C SER A 182 -27.72 3.47 10.83
N VAL A 183 -26.68 3.41 9.98
CA VAL A 183 -25.59 4.39 9.99
C VAL A 183 -26.09 5.77 9.58
N ALA A 184 -26.98 5.86 8.60
CA ALA A 184 -27.56 7.13 8.16
C ALA A 184 -28.41 7.77 9.26
N ILE A 185 -29.25 6.99 9.93
CA ILE A 185 -30.07 7.45 11.07
C ILE A 185 -29.18 7.91 12.23
N TYR A 186 -28.15 7.15 12.57
CA TYR A 186 -27.21 7.53 13.61
C TYR A 186 -26.58 8.90 13.32
N LYS A 187 -26.11 9.11 12.09
CA LYS A 187 -25.47 10.37 11.68
C LYS A 187 -26.45 11.56 11.67
N ILE A 188 -27.69 11.34 11.27
CA ILE A 188 -28.73 12.38 11.30
C ILE A 188 -29.04 12.78 12.76
N ASN A 189 -29.12 11.80 13.65
CA ASN A 189 -29.39 12.05 15.06
C ASN A 189 -28.24 12.75 15.80
N ASP A 190 -27.01 12.50 15.39
CA ASP A 190 -25.80 13.15 15.93
C ASP A 190 -25.75 14.63 15.53
N ASN A 191 -26.00 14.93 14.24
CA ASN A 191 -26.06 16.29 13.73
C ASN A 191 -27.21 17.13 14.31
N SER A 192 -28.29 16.48 14.80
CA SER A 192 -29.43 17.18 15.42
C SER A 192 -29.18 17.59 16.88
N LYS A 193 -28.11 17.11 17.51
CA LYS A 193 -27.73 17.50 18.87
C LYS A 193 -26.79 18.72 18.90
N ASP A 194 -26.18 19.06 17.78
CA ASP A 194 -25.25 20.18 17.64
C ASP A 194 -25.94 21.45 17.07
N SER A 195 -27.23 21.40 16.80
CA SER A 195 -28.08 22.52 16.38
C SER A 195 -29.02 22.98 17.50
#